data_dadd7881e2df6d8ede090b1955e14ca7
#
_entry.id   dadd7881e2df6d8ede090b1955e14ca7
#
_cell.length_a   1.000
_cell.length_b   1.000
_cell.length_c   1.000
_cell.angle_alpha   90.00
_cell.angle_beta   90.00
_cell.angle_gamma   90.00
#
_symmetry.space_group_name_H-M   'P 1'
#
loop_
_entity.id
_entity.type
_entity.pdbx_description
1 polymer ?
#
loop_
_entity_poly.entity_id
_entity_poly.type
_entity_poly.pdbx_seq_one_letter_code
_entity_poly.pdbx_strand_id
1 'polypeptide(L)'
;DVVLIQGIEPNMRWQQFTREILGLAAELEVSMVVTLGALLSDSPHTRPVPVTGSTSDPTLLETYALEASNYEGPTGIVGVLHEACQRFEVPSISLWAAVPHYVGQPPCPKATLALVRKIEDVLDIPVPLGDLVEEARAWEVGVDELAEDDEEVADYVRQLEQARDTTELPEASGEAIAREFERYLKRRNVD
;
A
#
# COMPACT_ATOMS: atom_id res chain seq x y z
N ASP A 1 -4.32 18.89 7.74
CA ASP A 1 -3.88 18.19 8.96
C ASP A 1 -4.13 16.68 8.78
N VAL A 2 -3.26 15.83 9.37
CA VAL A 2 -3.37 14.36 9.32
C VAL A 2 -3.43 13.83 10.75
N VAL A 3 -4.32 12.88 10.99
CA VAL A 3 -4.41 12.11 12.23
C VAL A 3 -3.90 10.70 11.96
N LEU A 4 -2.91 10.24 12.70
CA LEU A 4 -2.37 8.89 12.60
C LEU A 4 -2.90 8.03 13.74
N ILE A 5 -3.46 6.87 13.42
CA ILE A 5 -3.88 5.86 14.39
C ILE A 5 -3.06 4.60 14.14
N GLN A 6 -2.30 4.21 15.15
CA GLN A 6 -1.53 2.98 15.15
C GLN A 6 -1.87 2.16 16.38
N GLY A 7 -2.03 0.86 16.22
CA GLY A 7 -2.36 -0.03 17.33
C GLY A 7 -2.27 -1.50 16.94
N ILE A 8 -2.47 -2.34 17.95
CA ILE A 8 -2.59 -3.79 17.76
C ILE A 8 -4.04 -4.09 17.36
N GLU A 9 -4.23 -5.04 16.46
CA GLU A 9 -5.55 -5.50 16.08
C GLU A 9 -6.33 -5.98 17.30
N PRO A 10 -7.54 -5.46 17.55
CA PRO A 10 -8.36 -5.90 18.68
C PRO A 10 -8.86 -7.33 18.45
N ASN A 11 -8.75 -8.18 19.46
CA ASN A 11 -9.22 -9.57 19.37
C ASN A 11 -10.76 -9.70 19.44
N MET A 12 -11.45 -8.70 19.95
CA MET A 12 -12.90 -8.71 20.19
C MET A 12 -13.51 -7.32 20.04
N ARG A 13 -14.86 -7.27 20.00
CA ARG A 13 -15.66 -6.04 20.02
C ARG A 13 -15.35 -5.10 18.87
N TRP A 14 -15.08 -5.62 17.70
CA TRP A 14 -14.74 -4.85 16.51
C TRP A 14 -15.77 -3.77 16.17
N GLN A 15 -17.07 -4.04 16.38
CA GLN A 15 -18.10 -3.03 16.19
C GLN A 15 -18.03 -1.87 17.20
N GLN A 16 -17.59 -2.12 18.42
CA GLN A 16 -17.36 -1.06 19.40
C GLN A 16 -16.12 -0.24 19.00
N PHE A 17 -15.03 -0.92 18.67
CA PHE A 17 -13.78 -0.30 18.21
C PHE A 17 -14.02 0.61 17.00
N THR A 18 -14.71 0.13 15.97
CA THR A 18 -14.99 0.93 14.76
C THR A 18 -15.89 2.13 15.07
N ARG A 19 -16.87 2.00 15.97
CA ARG A 19 -17.70 3.14 16.41
C ARG A 19 -16.88 4.19 17.15
N GLU A 20 -15.92 3.80 17.97
CA GLU A 20 -15.04 4.73 18.68
C GLU A 20 -14.12 5.46 17.70
N ILE A 21 -13.55 4.77 16.73
CA ILE A 21 -12.73 5.38 15.65
C ILE A 21 -13.56 6.36 14.81
N LEU A 22 -14.76 5.96 14.37
CA LEU A 22 -15.62 6.84 13.57
C LEU A 22 -16.18 8.01 14.40
N GLY A 23 -16.41 7.81 15.69
CA GLY A 23 -16.77 8.90 16.62
C GLY A 23 -15.66 9.94 16.71
N LEU A 24 -14.41 9.51 16.87
CA LEU A 24 -13.25 10.39 16.87
C LEU A 24 -13.07 11.09 15.51
N ALA A 25 -13.28 10.37 14.42
CA ALA A 25 -13.20 10.95 13.06
C ALA A 25 -14.25 12.07 12.88
N ALA A 26 -15.46 11.87 13.40
CA ALA A 26 -16.52 12.89 13.36
C ALA A 26 -16.20 14.11 14.25
N GLU A 27 -15.68 13.88 15.47
CA GLU A 27 -15.26 14.97 16.39
C GLU A 27 -14.13 15.82 15.80
N LEU A 28 -13.22 15.21 15.04
CA LEU A 28 -12.09 15.88 14.40
C LEU A 28 -12.40 16.37 12.98
N GLU A 29 -13.64 16.24 12.53
CA GLU A 29 -14.09 16.64 11.18
C GLU A 29 -13.22 16.01 10.07
N VAL A 30 -12.88 14.73 10.22
CA VAL A 30 -12.05 14.00 9.25
C VAL A 30 -12.79 13.88 7.94
N SER A 31 -12.19 14.34 6.86
CA SER A 31 -12.79 14.31 5.50
C SER A 31 -12.64 12.96 4.81
N MET A 32 -11.62 12.15 5.16
CA MET A 32 -11.39 10.85 4.56
C MET A 32 -10.60 9.95 5.51
N VAL A 33 -10.93 8.67 5.53
CA VAL A 33 -10.19 7.62 6.25
C VAL A 33 -9.36 6.81 5.26
N VAL A 34 -8.05 6.72 5.50
CA VAL A 34 -7.15 5.86 4.72
C VAL A 34 -6.67 4.72 5.60
N THR A 35 -6.97 3.49 5.21
CA THR A 35 -6.48 2.30 5.89
C THR A 35 -5.29 1.72 5.13
N LEU A 36 -4.28 1.25 5.88
CA LEU A 36 -3.04 0.73 5.33
C LEU A 36 -2.83 -0.70 5.76
N GLY A 37 -2.42 -1.54 4.83
CA GLY A 37 -2.12 -2.92 5.09
C GLY A 37 -1.03 -3.47 4.17
N ALA A 38 -0.57 -4.67 4.50
CA ALA A 38 0.31 -5.45 3.64
C ALA A 38 -0.22 -6.87 3.55
N LEU A 39 -0.02 -7.52 2.42
CA LEU A 39 -0.40 -8.90 2.20
C LEU A 39 0.73 -9.67 1.53
N LEU A 40 0.85 -10.93 1.84
CA LEU A 40 1.78 -11.82 1.15
C LEU A 40 1.28 -12.09 -0.27
N SER A 41 2.19 -12.04 -1.22
CA SER A 41 1.88 -12.11 -2.65
C SER A 41 2.99 -12.80 -3.43
N ASP A 42 2.63 -13.34 -4.57
CA ASP A 42 3.55 -13.87 -5.59
C ASP A 42 4.16 -12.70 -6.39
N SER A 43 4.95 -11.87 -5.72
CA SER A 43 5.64 -10.73 -6.32
C SER A 43 7.14 -10.85 -6.10
N PRO A 44 7.99 -10.56 -7.11
CA PRO A 44 9.43 -10.60 -6.94
C PRO A 44 9.91 -9.36 -6.19
N HIS A 45 10.86 -9.53 -5.27
CA HIS A 45 11.46 -8.42 -4.53
C HIS A 45 12.29 -7.48 -5.42
N THR A 46 12.74 -7.96 -6.57
CA THR A 46 13.53 -7.21 -7.56
C THR A 46 12.72 -6.23 -8.41
N ARG A 47 11.41 -6.23 -8.32
CA ARG A 47 10.50 -5.32 -9.05
C ARG A 47 9.84 -4.33 -8.09
N PRO A 48 9.28 -3.22 -8.60
CA PRO A 48 8.48 -2.31 -7.78
C PRO A 48 7.37 -3.04 -7.03
N VAL A 49 7.18 -2.69 -5.75
CA VAL A 49 6.12 -3.29 -4.94
C VAL A 49 4.76 -2.80 -5.44
N PRO A 50 3.86 -3.70 -5.84
CA PRO A 50 2.49 -3.33 -6.17
C PRO A 50 1.77 -2.79 -4.94
N VAL A 51 1.10 -1.66 -5.08
CA VAL A 51 0.17 -1.14 -4.07
C VAL A 51 -1.20 -1.06 -4.70
N THR A 52 -2.10 -1.93 -4.25
CA THR A 52 -3.50 -1.89 -4.65
C THR A 52 -4.27 -0.96 -3.73
N GLY A 53 -5.19 -0.21 -4.31
CA GLY A 53 -6.09 0.64 -3.56
C GLY A 53 -7.53 0.32 -3.92
N SER A 54 -8.40 0.25 -2.92
CA SER A 54 -9.82 0.01 -3.12
C SER A 54 -10.68 0.99 -2.33
N THR A 55 -11.85 1.30 -2.88
CA THR A 55 -12.89 2.10 -2.24
C THR A 55 -14.25 1.70 -2.81
N SER A 56 -15.31 2.03 -2.09
CA SER A 56 -16.69 1.91 -2.59
C SER A 56 -17.25 3.24 -3.13
N ASP A 57 -16.52 4.34 -2.93
CA ASP A 57 -16.93 5.65 -3.41
C ASP A 57 -16.56 5.82 -4.90
N PRO A 58 -17.54 5.96 -5.81
CA PRO A 58 -17.27 6.10 -7.24
C PRO A 58 -16.39 7.32 -7.57
N THR A 59 -16.51 8.40 -6.80
CA THR A 59 -15.71 9.62 -6.98
C THR A 59 -14.24 9.37 -6.67
N LEU A 60 -13.98 8.63 -5.58
CA LEU A 60 -12.61 8.26 -5.19
C LEU A 60 -12.00 7.24 -6.15
N LEU A 61 -12.82 6.31 -6.71
CA LEU A 61 -12.35 5.37 -7.74
C LEU A 61 -11.77 6.12 -8.95
N GLU A 62 -12.49 7.11 -9.47
CA GLU A 62 -12.04 7.90 -10.61
C GLU A 62 -10.86 8.82 -10.26
N THR A 63 -10.95 9.53 -9.12
CA THR A 63 -9.96 10.53 -8.71
C THR A 63 -8.57 9.92 -8.51
N TYR A 64 -8.50 8.75 -7.89
CA TYR A 64 -7.24 8.12 -7.52
C TYR A 64 -6.88 6.89 -8.35
N ALA A 65 -7.63 6.63 -9.43
CA ALA A 65 -7.47 5.44 -10.28
C ALA A 65 -7.40 4.15 -9.44
N LEU A 66 -8.39 3.97 -8.57
CA LEU A 66 -8.53 2.82 -7.68
C LEU A 66 -9.48 1.80 -8.28
N GLU A 67 -9.55 0.63 -7.67
CA GLU A 67 -10.46 -0.43 -8.07
C GLU A 67 -11.53 -0.66 -7.00
N ALA A 68 -12.70 -1.16 -7.42
CA ALA A 68 -13.66 -1.71 -6.46
C ALA A 68 -13.08 -2.99 -5.87
N SER A 69 -13.17 -3.15 -4.55
CA SER A 69 -12.69 -4.36 -3.90
C SER A 69 -13.52 -5.57 -4.32
N ASN A 70 -12.86 -6.57 -4.90
CA ASN A 70 -13.44 -7.88 -5.21
C ASN A 70 -12.98 -8.95 -4.22
N TYR A 71 -12.40 -8.54 -3.10
CA TYR A 71 -11.87 -9.46 -2.12
C TYR A 71 -12.99 -10.20 -1.39
N GLU A 72 -12.97 -11.53 -1.51
CA GLU A 72 -13.84 -12.44 -0.77
C GLU A 72 -12.95 -13.34 0.09
N GLY A 73 -12.93 -13.14 1.39
CA GLY A 73 -12.09 -13.92 2.29
C GLY A 73 -12.16 -13.49 3.74
N PRO A 74 -11.34 -14.08 4.63
CA PRO A 74 -11.26 -13.67 6.01
C PRO A 74 -10.93 -12.19 6.13
N THR A 75 -11.70 -11.44 6.93
CA THR A 75 -11.47 -10.02 7.14
C THR A 75 -10.82 -9.76 8.49
N GLY A 76 -9.90 -8.78 8.54
CA GLY A 76 -9.37 -8.22 9.78
C GLY A 76 -10.06 -6.91 10.14
N ILE A 77 -9.59 -6.26 11.21
CA ILE A 77 -10.15 -4.99 11.68
C ILE A 77 -10.10 -3.89 10.63
N VAL A 78 -9.11 -3.90 9.76
CA VAL A 78 -8.97 -2.93 8.66
C VAL A 78 -10.16 -3.03 7.70
N GLY A 79 -10.53 -4.25 7.29
CA GLY A 79 -11.70 -4.47 6.44
C GLY A 79 -13.02 -4.12 7.14
N VAL A 80 -13.15 -4.46 8.42
CA VAL A 80 -14.34 -4.11 9.22
C VAL A 80 -14.48 -2.59 9.39
N LEU A 81 -13.38 -1.87 9.58
CA LEU A 81 -13.37 -0.42 9.64
C LEU A 81 -13.76 0.20 8.30
N HIS A 82 -13.22 -0.32 7.20
CA HIS A 82 -13.56 0.12 5.86
C HIS A 82 -15.06 -0.08 5.55
N GLU A 83 -15.62 -1.26 5.88
CA GLU A 83 -17.07 -1.52 5.76
C GLU A 83 -17.90 -0.57 6.65
N ALA A 84 -17.43 -0.28 7.87
CA ALA A 84 -18.10 0.68 8.74
C ALA A 84 -18.08 2.10 8.16
N CYS A 85 -16.97 2.55 7.56
CA CYS A 85 -16.90 3.82 6.84
C CYS A 85 -17.96 3.89 5.74
N GLN A 86 -18.09 2.84 4.92
CA GLN A 86 -19.12 2.76 3.89
C GLN A 86 -20.54 2.89 4.45
N ARG A 87 -20.83 2.16 5.53
CA ARG A 87 -22.16 2.17 6.17
C ARG A 87 -22.53 3.53 6.75
N PHE A 88 -21.57 4.29 7.22
CA PHE A 88 -21.74 5.61 7.81
C PHE A 88 -21.44 6.76 6.83
N GLU A 89 -21.27 6.44 5.54
CA GLU A 89 -21.01 7.40 4.45
C GLU A 89 -19.77 8.27 4.71
N VAL A 90 -18.75 7.71 5.38
CA VAL A 90 -17.44 8.34 5.56
C VAL A 90 -16.55 7.96 4.36
N PRO A 91 -16.07 8.92 3.57
CA PRO A 91 -15.16 8.62 2.46
C PRO A 91 -13.96 7.82 2.94
N SER A 92 -13.64 6.72 2.27
CA SER A 92 -12.56 5.86 2.73
C SER A 92 -11.84 5.15 1.57
N ILE A 93 -10.52 4.99 1.74
CA ILE A 93 -9.63 4.26 0.84
C ILE A 93 -8.89 3.20 1.66
N SER A 94 -8.77 2.00 1.11
CA SER A 94 -7.95 0.93 1.68
C SER A 94 -6.77 0.65 0.74
N LEU A 95 -5.53 0.81 1.23
CA LEU A 95 -4.30 0.61 0.48
C LEU A 95 -3.55 -0.62 1.01
N TRP A 96 -3.11 -1.49 0.10
CA TRP A 96 -2.43 -2.73 0.43
C TRP A 96 -1.16 -2.90 -0.40
N ALA A 97 -0.02 -3.05 0.27
CA ALA A 97 1.24 -3.38 -0.39
C ALA A 97 1.45 -4.89 -0.48
N ALA A 98 1.88 -5.36 -1.64
CA ALA A 98 2.25 -6.74 -1.87
C ALA A 98 3.65 -7.02 -1.30
N VAL A 99 3.76 -7.99 -0.40
CA VAL A 99 5.04 -8.45 0.19
C VAL A 99 5.35 -9.83 -0.35
N PRO A 100 6.57 -10.08 -0.86
CA PRO A 100 6.94 -11.41 -1.34
C PRO A 100 6.82 -12.45 -0.22
N HIS A 101 6.07 -13.54 -0.46
CA HIS A 101 5.80 -14.51 0.59
C HIS A 101 7.03 -15.30 1.04
N TYR A 102 8.06 -15.44 0.18
CA TYR A 102 9.32 -16.10 0.51
C TYR A 102 10.21 -15.29 1.48
N VAL A 103 9.89 -14.01 1.70
CA VAL A 103 10.52 -13.14 2.69
C VAL A 103 9.51 -12.39 3.55
N GLY A 104 8.43 -13.07 3.91
CA GLY A 104 7.28 -12.51 4.62
C GLY A 104 7.54 -12.12 6.09
N GLN A 105 8.76 -12.22 6.59
CA GLN A 105 9.10 -11.79 7.95
C GLN A 105 9.24 -10.25 8.00
N PRO A 106 8.57 -9.58 8.95
CA PRO A 106 8.73 -8.14 9.12
C PRO A 106 10.13 -7.80 9.71
N PRO A 107 10.68 -6.60 9.41
CA PRO A 107 10.09 -5.55 8.58
C PRO A 107 10.31 -5.75 7.07
N CYS A 108 9.46 -5.12 6.24
CA CYS A 108 9.68 -4.99 4.80
C CYS A 108 9.73 -3.49 4.41
N PRO A 109 10.90 -2.85 4.52
CA PRO A 109 11.05 -1.41 4.25
C PRO A 109 10.67 -1.02 2.82
N LYS A 110 10.88 -1.91 1.83
CA LYS A 110 10.50 -1.68 0.44
C LYS A 110 8.97 -1.56 0.28
N ALA A 111 8.19 -2.40 0.96
CA ALA A 111 6.73 -2.30 0.97
C ALA A 111 6.24 -1.05 1.72
N THR A 112 6.88 -0.71 2.84
CA THR A 112 6.60 0.52 3.58
C THR A 112 6.83 1.75 2.70
N LEU A 113 7.97 1.81 1.99
CA LEU A 113 8.28 2.91 1.08
C LEU A 113 7.24 3.04 -0.05
N ALA A 114 6.77 1.92 -0.60
CA ALA A 114 5.74 1.92 -1.64
C ALA A 114 4.40 2.46 -1.11
N LEU A 115 3.98 2.05 0.10
CA LEU A 115 2.78 2.59 0.76
C LEU A 115 2.89 4.09 1.03
N VAL A 116 4.02 4.56 1.57
CA VAL A 116 4.23 5.98 1.86
C VAL A 116 4.14 6.82 0.58
N ARG A 117 4.76 6.36 -0.51
CA ARG A 117 4.65 7.03 -1.81
C ARG A 117 3.21 7.08 -2.33
N LYS A 118 2.44 6.00 -2.13
CA LYS A 118 1.02 5.99 -2.51
C LYS A 118 0.18 6.93 -1.65
N ILE A 119 0.51 7.08 -0.37
CA ILE A 119 -0.12 8.05 0.53
C ILE A 119 0.18 9.49 0.07
N GLU A 120 1.43 9.78 -0.31
CA GLU A 120 1.80 11.09 -0.87
C GLU A 120 0.90 11.45 -2.07
N ASP A 121 0.64 10.46 -2.94
CA ASP A 121 -0.22 10.67 -4.10
C ASP A 121 -1.69 10.92 -3.72
N VAL A 122 -2.21 10.16 -2.75
CA VAL A 122 -3.61 10.25 -2.30
C VAL A 122 -3.87 11.54 -1.53
N LEU A 123 -2.94 11.96 -0.69
CA LEU A 123 -3.10 13.14 0.17
C LEU A 123 -2.57 14.42 -0.48
N ASP A 124 -1.84 14.33 -1.59
CA ASP A 124 -1.09 15.43 -2.25
C ASP A 124 -0.21 16.22 -1.27
N ILE A 125 0.44 15.50 -0.34
CA ILE A 125 1.36 16.06 0.64
C ILE A 125 2.69 15.32 0.61
N PRO A 126 3.84 15.99 0.68
CA PRO A 126 5.13 15.33 0.80
C PRO A 126 5.30 14.72 2.20
N VAL A 127 5.82 13.49 2.25
CA VAL A 127 6.13 12.79 3.49
C VAL A 127 7.66 12.66 3.61
N PRO A 128 8.30 13.19 4.66
CA PRO A 128 9.73 12.99 4.88
C PRO A 128 10.06 11.51 5.02
N LEU A 129 10.88 10.99 4.12
CA LEU A 129 11.19 9.56 4.07
C LEU A 129 12.29 9.14 5.06
N GLY A 130 13.10 10.09 5.57
CA GLY A 130 14.25 9.78 6.43
C GLY A 130 15.16 8.73 5.76
N ASP A 131 15.57 7.72 6.50
CA ASP A 131 16.45 6.66 6.02
C ASP A 131 15.70 5.51 5.29
N LEU A 132 14.38 5.64 5.10
CA LEU A 132 13.53 4.56 4.55
C LEU A 132 13.96 4.13 3.14
N VAL A 133 14.50 5.05 2.33
CA VAL A 133 14.99 4.74 0.98
C VAL A 133 16.23 3.84 1.04
N GLU A 134 17.15 4.17 1.94
CA GLU A 134 18.38 3.40 2.19
C GLU A 134 18.04 2.03 2.82
N GLU A 135 17.13 2.00 3.77
CA GLU A 135 16.64 0.77 4.38
C GLU A 135 15.97 -0.16 3.36
N ALA A 136 15.16 0.39 2.45
CA ALA A 136 14.53 -0.38 1.39
C ALA A 136 15.55 -1.00 0.43
N ARG A 137 16.62 -0.27 0.09
CA ARG A 137 17.72 -0.80 -0.74
C ARG A 137 18.53 -1.87 -0.02
N ALA A 138 18.86 -1.62 1.26
CA ALA A 138 19.59 -2.59 2.06
C ALA A 138 18.79 -3.90 2.24
N TRP A 139 17.48 -3.79 2.42
CA TRP A 139 16.60 -4.95 2.48
C TRP A 139 16.58 -5.72 1.16
N GLU A 140 16.51 -5.04 0.02
CA GLU A 140 16.52 -5.67 -1.31
C GLU A 140 17.83 -6.45 -1.54
N VAL A 141 18.98 -5.84 -1.23
CA VAL A 141 20.30 -6.51 -1.30
C VAL A 141 20.36 -7.74 -0.39
N GLY A 142 19.87 -7.63 0.84
CA GLY A 142 19.83 -8.78 1.75
C GLY A 142 18.92 -9.92 1.28
N VAL A 143 17.85 -9.61 0.55
CA VAL A 143 16.98 -10.63 -0.06
C VAL A 143 17.62 -11.24 -1.30
N ASP A 144 18.36 -10.46 -2.12
CA ASP A 144 19.15 -10.98 -3.23
C ASP A 144 20.17 -12.01 -2.73
N GLU A 145 20.92 -11.70 -1.67
CA GLU A 145 21.88 -12.62 -1.05
C GLU A 145 21.22 -13.93 -0.57
N LEU A 146 20.05 -13.82 0.09
CA LEU A 146 19.28 -15.00 0.52
C LEU A 146 18.80 -15.85 -0.67
N ALA A 147 18.42 -15.22 -1.76
CA ALA A 147 17.95 -15.93 -2.95
C ALA A 147 19.13 -16.58 -3.73
N GLU A 148 20.34 -16.00 -3.68
CA GLU A 148 21.54 -16.58 -4.28
C GLU A 148 22.01 -17.84 -3.53
N ASP A 149 21.81 -17.90 -2.23
CA ASP A 149 22.19 -19.02 -1.37
C ASP A 149 21.27 -20.25 -1.52
N ASP A 150 20.08 -20.07 -2.12
CA ASP A 150 19.08 -21.14 -2.32
C ASP A 150 18.60 -21.18 -3.78
N GLU A 151 19.01 -22.21 -4.51
CA GLU A 151 18.71 -22.39 -5.94
C GLU A 151 17.19 -22.48 -6.20
N GLU A 152 16.40 -23.07 -5.28
CA GLU A 152 14.95 -23.17 -5.44
C GLU A 152 14.29 -21.78 -5.31
N VAL A 153 14.77 -20.96 -4.38
CA VAL A 153 14.31 -19.57 -4.23
C VAL A 153 14.72 -18.72 -5.42
N ALA A 154 15.96 -18.86 -5.90
CA ALA A 154 16.43 -18.15 -7.09
C ALA A 154 15.59 -18.49 -8.34
N ASP A 155 15.30 -19.77 -8.56
CA ASP A 155 14.45 -20.22 -9.67
C ASP A 155 13.02 -19.65 -9.54
N TYR A 156 12.50 -19.64 -8.35
CA TYR A 156 11.17 -19.11 -8.08
C TYR A 156 11.11 -17.60 -8.34
N VAL A 157 12.09 -16.84 -7.87
CA VAL A 157 12.19 -15.39 -8.15
C VAL A 157 12.22 -15.13 -9.65
N ARG A 158 13.02 -15.88 -10.41
CA ARG A 158 13.08 -15.75 -11.89
C ARG A 158 11.73 -16.01 -12.56
N GLN A 159 10.95 -16.98 -12.06
CA GLN A 159 9.60 -17.24 -12.59
C GLN A 159 8.63 -16.08 -12.30
N LEU A 160 8.70 -15.51 -11.08
CA LEU A 160 7.89 -14.35 -10.72
C LEU A 160 8.24 -13.12 -11.55
N GLU A 161 9.52 -12.88 -11.80
CA GLU A 161 9.98 -11.79 -12.67
C GLU A 161 9.44 -11.92 -14.09
N GLN A 162 9.55 -13.11 -14.69
CA GLN A 162 9.01 -13.37 -16.04
C GLN A 162 7.50 -13.17 -16.11
N ALA A 163 6.76 -13.66 -15.09
CA ALA A 163 5.33 -13.48 -15.03
C ALA A 163 4.95 -11.99 -14.92
N ARG A 164 5.67 -11.24 -14.08
CA ARG A 164 5.44 -9.82 -13.88
C ARG A 164 5.75 -9.01 -15.15
N ASP A 165 6.93 -9.20 -15.71
CA ASP A 165 7.38 -8.48 -16.91
C ASP A 165 6.44 -8.74 -18.11
N THR A 166 5.85 -9.94 -18.20
CA THR A 166 4.88 -10.28 -19.25
C THR A 166 3.54 -9.54 -19.05
N THR A 167 3.13 -9.31 -17.80
CA THR A 167 1.86 -8.64 -17.47
C THR A 167 1.98 -7.12 -17.65
N GLU A 168 3.14 -6.53 -17.39
CA GLU A 168 3.37 -5.07 -17.49
C GLU A 168 3.67 -4.56 -18.89
N LEU A 169 3.97 -5.44 -19.84
CA LEU A 169 4.25 -5.08 -21.24
C LEU A 169 3.13 -4.36 -22.03
N PRO A 170 1.82 -4.44 -21.70
CA PRO A 170 0.81 -3.72 -22.45
C PRO A 170 0.70 -2.22 -22.21
N GLU A 171 1.19 -1.68 -21.09
CA GLU A 171 0.90 -0.27 -20.75
C GLU A 171 2.06 0.50 -20.07
N ALA A 172 3.18 0.62 -20.76
CA ALA A 172 4.01 1.80 -20.56
C ALA A 172 3.33 2.99 -21.23
N SER A 173 2.16 3.41 -20.72
CA SER A 173 1.45 4.55 -21.30
C SER A 173 2.25 5.83 -21.03
N GLY A 174 2.35 6.73 -22.03
CA GLY A 174 3.00 8.02 -21.84
C GLY A 174 2.49 8.81 -20.62
N GLU A 175 1.25 8.54 -20.18
CA GLU A 175 0.62 9.12 -18.99
C GLU A 175 1.23 8.61 -17.67
N ALA A 176 1.63 7.34 -17.60
CA ALA A 176 2.31 6.79 -16.43
C ALA A 176 3.70 7.43 -16.26
N ILE A 177 4.44 7.57 -17.37
CA ILE A 177 5.74 8.24 -17.41
C ILE A 177 5.60 9.73 -17.05
N ALA A 178 4.58 10.40 -17.57
CA ALA A 178 4.34 11.82 -17.27
C ALA A 178 4.04 12.03 -15.78
N ARG A 179 3.19 11.19 -15.16
CA ARG A 179 2.88 11.24 -13.72
C ARG A 179 4.12 11.02 -12.85
N GLU A 180 4.97 10.06 -13.20
CA GLU A 180 6.22 9.81 -12.47
C GLU A 180 7.18 11.01 -12.57
N PHE A 181 7.25 11.64 -13.75
CA PHE A 181 8.08 12.81 -13.99
C PHE A 181 7.57 14.06 -13.24
N GLU A 182 6.25 14.29 -13.21
CA GLU A 182 5.63 15.36 -12.43
C GLU A 182 5.89 15.18 -10.93
N ARG A 183 5.79 13.95 -10.43
CA ARG A 183 6.10 13.60 -9.04
C ARG A 183 7.58 13.89 -8.71
N TYR A 184 8.49 13.51 -9.58
CA TYR A 184 9.91 13.82 -9.45
C TYR A 184 10.18 15.32 -9.37
N LEU A 185 9.51 16.09 -10.24
CA LEU A 185 9.67 17.57 -10.25
C LEU A 185 9.08 18.23 -9.00
N LYS A 186 7.94 17.78 -8.50
CA LYS A 186 7.34 18.29 -7.24
C LYS A 186 8.30 18.08 -6.06
N ARG A 187 8.91 16.91 -5.92
CA ARG A 187 9.88 16.63 -4.84
C ARG A 187 11.14 17.52 -4.91
N ARG A 188 11.66 17.79 -6.10
CA ARG A 188 12.87 18.59 -6.29
C ARG A 188 12.65 20.08 -6.02
N ASN A 189 11.42 20.56 -6.02
CA ASN A 189 11.09 21.97 -5.75
C ASN A 189 10.80 22.23 -4.26
N VAL A 190 10.92 21.25 -3.38
CA VAL A 190 10.67 21.35 -1.92
C VAL A 190 11.98 21.42 -1.12
N ASP A 191 13.13 21.19 -1.77
CA ASP A 191 14.48 21.45 -1.24
C ASP A 191 14.97 22.86 -1.68
#